data_a0d5b066763d0a65f7e3773f6a3aab16
#
_entry.id   a0d5b066763d0a65f7e3773f6a3aab16
#
_cell.length_a   1.000
_cell.length_b   1.000
_cell.length_c   1.000
_cell.angle_alpha   90.00
_cell.angle_beta   90.00
_cell.angle_gamma   90.00
#
_symmetry.space_group_name_H-M   'P 1'
#
loop_
_entity.id
_entity.type
_entity.pdbx_description
1 polymer ?
#
loop_
_entity_poly.entity_id
_entity_poly.type
_entity_poly.pdbx_seq_one_letter_code
_entity_poly.pdbx_strand_id
1 'polypeptide(L)'
;MFKYIGIRGHRGAGKNTFSYLLGAAIDYYIKNKSFDGFDAVYKKAVERVLEDEDFIEQADFKYVFFESFADTAKILLSQVIGIPVSYMYDDWCKDSVIIDIKDFSFTQALDKSELSAMLQQNNVLKAEDLKQIVEKQSIDAIEDSILITLRELITYFSKYVMQRSFGSNVWIKSLKVNKLDSERFYTINGKTMYKIFTDCKFPSEISYIINNFGTIIKVNRDNHMKSETQISEALKNDNRFDYEINFDGNLENKETFEQIKSITLKILS
;
A
#
# COMPACT_ATOMS: atom_id res chain seq x y z
N MET A 1 -21.00 3.28 -12.12
CA MET A 1 -19.87 4.24 -12.29
C MET A 1 -18.96 4.09 -11.08
N PHE A 2 -17.61 4.06 -11.27
CA PHE A 2 -16.66 4.09 -10.18
C PHE A 2 -16.16 5.52 -9.96
N LYS A 3 -16.13 5.94 -8.69
CA LYS A 3 -15.38 7.12 -8.22
C LYS A 3 -14.08 6.61 -7.56
N TYR A 4 -12.95 7.21 -7.89
CA TYR A 4 -11.63 6.81 -7.38
C TYR A 4 -11.18 7.72 -6.25
N ILE A 5 -10.58 7.12 -5.23
CA ILE A 5 -9.98 7.83 -4.09
C ILE A 5 -8.57 7.30 -3.93
N GLY A 6 -7.58 8.15 -4.03
CA GLY A 6 -6.18 7.81 -3.80
C GLY A 6 -5.72 8.28 -2.42
N ILE A 7 -5.16 7.38 -1.64
CA ILE A 7 -4.58 7.72 -0.33
C ILE A 7 -3.06 7.76 -0.47
N ARG A 8 -2.46 8.90 -0.11
CA ARG A 8 -1.03 9.10 -0.08
C ARG A 8 -0.54 9.49 1.32
N GLY A 9 0.72 9.27 1.62
CA GLY A 9 1.33 9.58 2.90
C GLY A 9 2.59 8.77 3.14
N HIS A 10 3.37 9.15 4.13
CA HIS A 10 4.60 8.43 4.52
C HIS A 10 4.31 7.01 5.00
N ARG A 11 5.36 6.17 5.04
CA ARG A 11 5.28 4.86 5.69
C ARG A 11 4.90 5.07 7.17
N GLY A 12 3.97 4.26 7.68
CA GLY A 12 3.50 4.37 9.07
C GLY A 12 2.52 5.52 9.33
N ALA A 13 2.12 6.30 8.32
CA ALA A 13 1.12 7.37 8.48
C ALA A 13 -0.31 6.87 8.77
N GLY A 14 -0.55 5.55 8.81
CA GLY A 14 -1.88 5.00 9.04
C GLY A 14 -2.79 5.01 7.81
N LYS A 15 -2.21 4.97 6.58
CA LYS A 15 -2.99 4.99 5.34
C LYS A 15 -4.04 3.89 5.25
N ASN A 16 -3.68 2.65 5.58
CA ASN A 16 -4.61 1.52 5.54
C ASN A 16 -5.75 1.71 6.54
N THR A 17 -5.43 2.05 7.77
CA THR A 17 -6.40 2.37 8.84
C THR A 17 -7.35 3.47 8.41
N PHE A 18 -6.81 4.60 7.93
CA PHE A 18 -7.62 5.70 7.43
C PHE A 18 -8.50 5.28 6.24
N SER A 19 -7.97 4.52 5.29
CA SER A 19 -8.71 4.00 4.14
C SER A 19 -9.91 3.16 4.57
N TYR A 20 -9.72 2.27 5.53
CA TYR A 20 -10.78 1.41 6.05
C TYR A 20 -11.88 2.22 6.75
N LEU A 21 -11.51 3.13 7.63
CA LEU A 21 -12.47 3.98 8.34
C LEU A 21 -13.25 4.90 7.38
N LEU A 22 -12.56 5.45 6.36
CA LEU A 22 -13.20 6.20 5.28
C LEU A 22 -14.16 5.33 4.48
N GLY A 23 -13.76 4.10 4.16
CA GLY A 23 -14.61 3.12 3.47
C GLY A 23 -15.88 2.81 4.26
N ALA A 24 -15.76 2.59 5.56
CA ALA A 24 -16.90 2.37 6.45
C ALA A 24 -17.86 3.58 6.47
N ALA A 25 -17.31 4.80 6.49
CA ALA A 25 -18.11 6.02 6.48
C ALA A 25 -18.86 6.23 5.15
N ILE A 26 -18.18 6.00 4.02
CA ILE A 26 -18.78 6.07 2.67
C ILE A 26 -19.90 5.03 2.53
N ASP A 27 -19.61 3.77 2.87
CA ASP A 27 -20.59 2.68 2.74
C ASP A 27 -21.82 2.92 3.62
N TYR A 28 -21.61 3.38 4.85
CA TYR A 28 -22.70 3.74 5.76
C TYR A 28 -23.56 4.88 5.22
N TYR A 29 -22.94 5.98 4.79
CA TYR A 29 -23.67 7.14 4.30
C TYR A 29 -24.46 6.83 3.02
N ILE A 30 -23.91 6.03 2.11
CA ILE A 30 -24.62 5.64 0.88
C ILE A 30 -25.89 4.83 1.22
N LYS A 31 -25.82 3.97 2.26
CA LYS A 31 -26.94 3.16 2.74
C LYS A 31 -28.01 4.00 3.42
N ASN A 32 -27.62 4.92 4.29
CA ASN A 32 -28.54 5.60 5.24
C ASN A 32 -28.85 7.05 4.87
N LYS A 33 -28.08 7.68 3.97
CA LYS A 33 -28.18 9.09 3.57
C LYS A 33 -27.97 10.09 4.72
N SER A 34 -27.50 9.63 5.87
CA SER A 34 -27.13 10.42 7.04
C SER A 34 -26.02 9.72 7.81
N PHE A 35 -25.44 10.42 8.80
CA PHE A 35 -24.54 9.84 9.76
C PHE A 35 -25.20 9.51 11.12
N ASP A 36 -26.54 9.52 11.18
CA ASP A 36 -27.28 9.15 12.39
C ASP A 36 -27.00 7.68 12.73
N GLY A 37 -26.45 7.43 13.94
CA GLY A 37 -26.06 6.09 14.37
C GLY A 37 -24.72 5.58 13.81
N PHE A 38 -23.96 6.41 13.09
CA PHE A 38 -22.63 6.01 12.56
C PHE A 38 -21.62 5.76 13.67
N ASP A 39 -21.77 6.36 14.86
CA ASP A 39 -20.87 6.14 16.00
C ASP A 39 -20.68 4.65 16.32
N ALA A 40 -21.76 3.88 16.31
CA ALA A 40 -21.69 2.45 16.59
C ALA A 40 -20.94 1.67 15.48
N VAL A 41 -21.09 2.07 14.23
CA VAL A 41 -20.38 1.46 13.08
C VAL A 41 -18.91 1.84 13.10
N TYR A 42 -18.61 3.09 13.41
CA TYR A 42 -17.25 3.60 13.55
C TYR A 42 -16.50 2.86 14.65
N LYS A 43 -17.12 2.70 15.83
CA LYS A 43 -16.53 1.95 16.94
C LYS A 43 -16.17 0.51 16.54
N LYS A 44 -17.09 -0.20 15.88
CA LYS A 44 -16.81 -1.56 15.36
C LYS A 44 -15.69 -1.57 14.31
N ALA A 45 -15.63 -0.54 13.47
CA ALA A 45 -14.56 -0.42 12.49
C ALA A 45 -13.19 -0.19 13.16
N VAL A 46 -13.15 0.60 14.24
CA VAL A 46 -11.95 0.80 15.06
C VAL A 46 -11.53 -0.49 15.75
N GLU A 47 -12.47 -1.19 16.41
CA GLU A 47 -12.21 -2.50 17.03
C GLU A 47 -11.58 -3.46 16.02
N ARG A 48 -12.15 -3.57 14.82
CA ARG A 48 -11.63 -4.45 13.77
C ARG A 48 -10.21 -4.09 13.34
N VAL A 49 -9.91 -2.80 13.16
CA VAL A 49 -8.56 -2.34 12.78
C VAL A 49 -7.52 -2.67 13.86
N LEU A 50 -7.93 -2.72 15.14
CA LEU A 50 -7.04 -3.02 16.26
C LEU A 50 -6.84 -4.52 16.48
N GLU A 51 -7.80 -5.35 16.09
CA GLU A 51 -7.82 -6.79 16.36
C GLU A 51 -7.34 -7.64 15.17
N ASP A 52 -7.44 -7.14 13.95
CA ASP A 52 -7.24 -7.90 12.72
C ASP A 52 -6.24 -7.18 11.79
N GLU A 53 -5.10 -7.78 11.53
CA GLU A 53 -4.09 -7.21 10.63
C GLU A 53 -4.55 -7.21 9.16
N ASP A 54 -5.43 -8.13 8.79
CA ASP A 54 -5.97 -8.31 7.44
C ASP A 54 -7.31 -7.57 7.24
N PHE A 55 -7.61 -6.57 8.05
CA PHE A 55 -8.91 -5.87 8.05
C PHE A 55 -9.30 -5.25 6.70
N ILE A 56 -8.33 -4.88 5.86
CA ILE A 56 -8.57 -4.35 4.51
C ILE A 56 -9.02 -5.47 3.57
N GLU A 57 -8.30 -6.58 3.55
CA GLU A 57 -8.53 -7.73 2.66
C GLU A 57 -9.87 -8.41 2.97
N GLN A 58 -10.25 -8.41 4.24
CA GLN A 58 -11.49 -9.00 4.72
C GLN A 58 -12.65 -7.99 4.79
N ALA A 59 -12.47 -6.77 4.27
CA ALA A 59 -13.52 -5.75 4.30
C ALA A 59 -14.71 -6.15 3.42
N ASP A 60 -15.89 -6.23 4.01
CA ASP A 60 -17.16 -6.53 3.33
C ASP A 60 -18.05 -5.28 3.23
N PHE A 61 -17.60 -4.31 2.45
CA PHE A 61 -18.39 -3.12 2.13
C PHE A 61 -19.14 -3.30 0.82
N LYS A 62 -20.40 -2.86 0.81
CA LYS A 62 -21.26 -3.00 -0.36
C LYS A 62 -20.91 -2.04 -1.49
N TYR A 63 -20.46 -0.83 -1.16
CA TYR A 63 -20.22 0.25 -2.12
C TYR A 63 -18.77 0.69 -2.21
N VAL A 64 -17.88 0.05 -1.46
CA VAL A 64 -16.46 0.42 -1.39
C VAL A 64 -15.59 -0.80 -1.65
N PHE A 65 -14.56 -0.62 -2.47
CA PHE A 65 -13.52 -1.60 -2.77
C PHE A 65 -12.16 -1.00 -2.46
N PHE A 66 -11.28 -1.81 -1.89
CA PHE A 66 -9.88 -1.44 -1.70
C PHE A 66 -9.02 -2.05 -2.79
N GLU A 67 -8.01 -1.31 -3.20
CA GLU A 67 -7.04 -1.74 -4.20
C GLU A 67 -5.68 -1.11 -3.91
N SER A 68 -4.59 -1.78 -4.27
CA SER A 68 -3.25 -1.22 -4.20
C SER A 68 -2.56 -1.37 -5.55
N PHE A 69 -1.83 -0.35 -5.99
CA PHE A 69 -1.00 -0.44 -7.19
C PHE A 69 0.09 -1.50 -7.08
N ALA A 70 0.52 -1.81 -5.84
CA ALA A 70 1.54 -2.81 -5.57
C ALA A 70 1.02 -4.26 -5.54
N ASP A 71 -0.29 -4.51 -5.53
CA ASP A 71 -0.84 -5.86 -5.34
C ASP A 71 -0.44 -6.80 -6.47
N THR A 72 -0.52 -6.34 -7.71
CA THR A 72 -0.06 -7.16 -8.85
C THR A 72 1.41 -7.54 -8.73
N ALA A 73 2.26 -6.62 -8.25
CA ALA A 73 3.69 -6.91 -8.03
C ALA A 73 3.89 -7.98 -6.97
N LYS A 74 3.18 -7.89 -5.86
CA LYS A 74 3.24 -8.85 -4.75
C LYS A 74 2.79 -10.24 -5.20
N ILE A 75 1.65 -10.33 -5.88
CA ILE A 75 1.12 -11.59 -6.40
C ILE A 75 2.09 -12.25 -7.38
N LEU A 76 2.60 -11.49 -8.37
CA LEU A 76 3.55 -12.01 -9.33
C LEU A 76 4.85 -12.47 -8.66
N LEU A 77 5.39 -11.67 -7.76
CA LEU A 77 6.61 -12.03 -7.05
C LEU A 77 6.42 -13.28 -6.21
N SER A 78 5.32 -13.38 -5.46
CA SER A 78 4.95 -14.57 -4.67
C SER A 78 4.99 -15.85 -5.53
N GLN A 79 4.43 -15.80 -6.73
CA GLN A 79 4.43 -16.93 -7.67
C GLN A 79 5.83 -17.25 -8.17
N VAL A 80 6.66 -16.24 -8.47
CA VAL A 80 8.01 -16.43 -8.99
C VAL A 80 8.95 -17.05 -7.97
N ILE A 81 8.85 -16.63 -6.69
CA ILE A 81 9.77 -17.09 -5.63
C ILE A 81 9.19 -18.22 -4.77
N GLY A 82 7.92 -18.61 -4.99
CA GLY A 82 7.27 -19.72 -4.28
C GLY A 82 6.93 -19.41 -2.81
N ILE A 83 6.87 -18.14 -2.41
CA ILE A 83 6.49 -17.73 -1.05
C ILE A 83 5.00 -17.41 -1.01
N PRO A 84 4.25 -17.79 0.06
CA PRO A 84 2.84 -17.47 0.18
C PRO A 84 2.57 -15.98 0.03
N VAL A 85 1.53 -15.63 -0.74
CA VAL A 85 1.18 -14.23 -1.00
C VAL A 85 0.83 -13.46 0.28
N SER A 86 0.32 -14.13 1.32
CA SER A 86 0.06 -13.54 2.64
C SER A 86 1.31 -12.89 3.25
N TYR A 87 2.49 -13.48 3.05
CA TYR A 87 3.76 -12.90 3.53
C TYR A 87 4.08 -11.55 2.87
N MET A 88 3.56 -11.33 1.65
CA MET A 88 3.73 -10.06 0.94
C MET A 88 2.90 -8.91 1.56
N TYR A 89 1.90 -9.22 2.39
CA TYR A 89 1.05 -8.24 3.06
C TYR A 89 1.44 -8.03 4.51
N ASP A 90 1.91 -9.07 5.20
CA ASP A 90 2.35 -9.03 6.58
C ASP A 90 3.65 -8.23 6.75
N ASP A 91 3.64 -7.21 7.62
CA ASP A 91 4.80 -6.31 7.80
C ASP A 91 5.95 -6.99 8.53
N TRP A 92 5.66 -7.89 9.47
CA TRP A 92 6.69 -8.66 10.16
C TRP A 92 7.38 -9.63 9.20
N CYS A 93 6.61 -10.37 8.39
CA CYS A 93 7.17 -11.25 7.37
C CYS A 93 8.04 -10.48 6.36
N LYS A 94 7.57 -9.33 5.90
CA LYS A 94 8.34 -8.51 4.95
C LYS A 94 9.69 -8.07 5.50
N ASP A 95 9.79 -7.78 6.79
CA ASP A 95 11.02 -7.31 7.42
C ASP A 95 11.88 -8.44 7.98
N SER A 96 11.30 -9.62 8.26
CA SER A 96 11.98 -10.75 8.92
C SER A 96 12.38 -11.88 7.98
N VAL A 97 11.66 -12.05 6.85
CA VAL A 97 11.99 -13.09 5.88
C VAL A 97 13.17 -12.64 5.03
N ILE A 98 14.26 -13.39 5.12
CA ILE A 98 15.50 -13.18 4.35
C ILE A 98 15.51 -14.15 3.17
N ILE A 99 15.82 -13.64 2.00
CA ILE A 99 15.82 -14.40 0.73
C ILE A 99 17.16 -14.26 0.08
N ASP A 100 17.77 -15.39 -0.29
CA ASP A 100 18.93 -15.40 -1.17
C ASP A 100 18.47 -15.24 -2.62
N ILE A 101 18.91 -14.16 -3.24
CA ILE A 101 18.54 -13.84 -4.62
C ILE A 101 19.63 -14.19 -5.63
N LYS A 102 20.73 -14.83 -5.21
CA LYS A 102 21.86 -15.19 -6.08
C LYS A 102 21.43 -15.93 -7.33
N ASP A 103 20.53 -16.92 -7.18
CA ASP A 103 20.10 -17.80 -8.24
C ASP A 103 18.91 -17.29 -9.07
N PHE A 104 18.34 -16.13 -8.72
CA PHE A 104 17.26 -15.57 -9.52
C PHE A 104 17.80 -14.97 -10.82
N SER A 105 17.29 -15.43 -11.94
CA SER A 105 17.71 -14.99 -13.28
C SER A 105 17.59 -13.47 -13.50
N PHE A 106 16.69 -12.80 -12.78
CA PHE A 106 16.57 -11.35 -12.86
C PHE A 106 17.70 -10.61 -12.15
N THR A 107 18.48 -11.26 -11.24
CA THR A 107 19.65 -10.66 -10.61
C THR A 107 20.86 -10.58 -11.55
N GLN A 108 20.92 -11.44 -12.55
CA GLN A 108 22.00 -11.41 -13.56
C GLN A 108 21.92 -10.17 -14.46
N ALA A 109 20.74 -9.54 -14.56
CA ALA A 109 20.53 -8.30 -15.30
C ALA A 109 20.86 -7.03 -14.46
N LEU A 110 21.31 -7.21 -13.22
CA LEU A 110 21.64 -6.13 -12.29
C LEU A 110 23.01 -5.53 -12.56
N ASP A 111 23.04 -4.22 -12.63
CA ASP A 111 24.27 -3.50 -12.34
C ASP A 111 24.57 -3.65 -10.82
N LYS A 112 25.68 -4.30 -10.49
CA LYS A 112 26.11 -4.52 -9.09
C LYS A 112 26.21 -3.20 -8.31
N SER A 113 26.44 -2.08 -8.98
CA SER A 113 26.50 -0.75 -8.38
C SER A 113 25.12 -0.27 -7.95
N GLU A 114 24.05 -0.52 -8.74
CA GLU A 114 22.66 -0.18 -8.39
C GLU A 114 22.16 -1.01 -7.20
N LEU A 115 22.47 -2.31 -7.16
CA LEU A 115 22.13 -3.17 -6.03
C LEU A 115 22.87 -2.71 -4.76
N SER A 116 24.18 -2.45 -4.86
CA SER A 116 24.99 -1.96 -3.74
C SER A 116 24.48 -0.61 -3.22
N ALA A 117 24.13 0.31 -4.10
CA ALA A 117 23.56 1.61 -3.72
C ALA A 117 22.20 1.44 -3.01
N MET A 118 21.34 0.54 -3.49
CA MET A 118 20.06 0.24 -2.85
C MET A 118 20.24 -0.36 -1.45
N LEU A 119 21.14 -1.31 -1.30
CA LEU A 119 21.48 -1.96 -0.03
C LEU A 119 22.07 -0.96 0.98
N GLN A 120 22.91 -0.03 0.53
CA GLN A 120 23.49 1.02 1.38
C GLN A 120 22.48 2.07 1.83
N GLN A 121 21.50 2.41 1.00
CA GLN A 121 20.51 3.45 1.30
C GLN A 121 19.40 3.01 2.25
N ASN A 122 19.11 1.72 2.34
CA ASN A 122 17.98 1.21 3.11
C ASN A 122 18.35 0.83 4.57
N ASN A 123 19.55 1.18 5.09
CA ASN A 123 20.01 0.69 6.40
C ASN A 123 19.80 -0.84 6.56
N VAL A 124 20.09 -1.57 5.49
CA VAL A 124 20.06 -3.03 5.53
C VAL A 124 20.90 -3.48 6.70
N LEU A 125 20.41 -4.44 7.45
CA LEU A 125 21.10 -5.17 8.52
C LEU A 125 22.60 -5.13 8.24
N LYS A 126 23.36 -4.46 9.09
CA LYS A 126 24.82 -4.37 8.92
C LYS A 126 25.32 -5.78 8.68
N ALA A 127 26.33 -5.95 7.85
CA ALA A 127 26.90 -7.28 7.58
C ALA A 127 27.20 -8.07 8.88
N GLU A 128 27.37 -7.38 10.00
CA GLU A 128 27.52 -7.91 11.35
C GLU A 128 26.23 -8.49 11.92
N ASP A 129 25.05 -7.89 11.65
CA ASP A 129 23.75 -8.40 12.12
C ASP A 129 23.34 -9.64 11.30
N LEU A 130 23.65 -9.62 10.00
CA LEU A 130 23.49 -10.80 9.14
C LEU A 130 24.43 -11.94 9.55
N LYS A 131 25.68 -11.65 9.90
CA LYS A 131 26.60 -12.66 10.45
C LYS A 131 26.03 -13.33 11.70
N GLN A 132 25.44 -12.59 12.64
CA GLN A 132 24.86 -13.18 13.85
C GLN A 132 23.64 -14.06 13.57
N ILE A 133 22.84 -13.74 12.56
CA ILE A 133 21.69 -14.57 12.14
C ILE A 133 22.18 -15.84 11.45
N VAL A 134 23.25 -15.74 10.71
CA VAL A 134 23.82 -16.83 9.91
C VAL A 134 24.82 -17.68 10.68
N GLU A 135 25.53 -17.15 11.67
CA GLU A 135 26.41 -17.93 12.58
C GLU A 135 25.64 -19.03 13.33
N LYS A 136 24.30 -18.99 13.35
CA LYS A 136 23.45 -20.10 13.80
C LYS A 136 23.18 -21.17 12.74
N GLN A 137 23.52 -20.94 11.48
CA GLN A 137 23.32 -21.88 10.37
C GLN A 137 24.59 -21.98 9.54
N SER A 138 25.47 -22.95 9.83
CA SER A 138 26.70 -23.38 9.11
C SER A 138 27.30 -22.40 8.07
N ILE A 139 28.50 -21.89 8.40
CA ILE A 139 29.24 -20.76 7.83
C ILE A 139 29.70 -20.92 6.37
N ASP A 140 29.75 -22.13 5.83
CA ASP A 140 30.45 -22.40 4.56
C ASP A 140 29.70 -22.04 3.27
N ALA A 141 28.45 -21.58 3.39
CA ALA A 141 27.58 -21.30 2.23
C ALA A 141 27.43 -19.81 1.87
N ILE A 142 28.11 -18.88 2.57
CA ILE A 142 27.73 -17.47 2.61
C ILE A 142 28.56 -16.55 1.74
N GLU A 143 29.80 -16.92 1.39
CA GLU A 143 30.72 -16.02 0.66
C GLU A 143 30.17 -15.55 -0.70
N ASP A 144 29.17 -16.26 -1.24
CA ASP A 144 28.56 -15.96 -2.53
C ASP A 144 27.06 -15.59 -2.48
N SER A 145 26.43 -15.56 -1.32
CA SER A 145 25.00 -15.29 -1.19
C SER A 145 24.68 -13.79 -1.26
N ILE A 146 23.56 -13.43 -1.90
CA ILE A 146 23.00 -12.08 -1.91
C ILE A 146 21.70 -12.11 -1.10
N LEU A 147 21.82 -11.76 0.18
CA LEU A 147 20.70 -11.83 1.13
C LEU A 147 19.98 -10.49 1.21
N ILE A 148 18.67 -10.49 0.98
CA ILE A 148 17.81 -9.31 1.12
C ILE A 148 16.52 -9.67 1.86
N THR A 149 15.89 -8.69 2.48
CA THR A 149 14.57 -8.87 3.07
C THR A 149 13.50 -9.02 1.98
N LEU A 150 12.39 -9.67 2.32
CA LEU A 150 11.25 -9.75 1.40
C LEU A 150 10.74 -8.36 0.99
N ARG A 151 10.78 -7.37 1.90
CA ARG A 151 10.44 -5.97 1.60
C ARG A 151 11.32 -5.35 0.53
N GLU A 152 12.62 -5.56 0.63
CA GLU A 152 13.57 -5.07 -0.35
C GLU A 152 13.39 -5.76 -1.70
N LEU A 153 13.14 -7.07 -1.68
CA LEU A 153 12.86 -7.83 -2.88
C LEU A 153 11.60 -7.34 -3.59
N ILE A 154 10.50 -7.08 -2.85
CA ILE A 154 9.27 -6.48 -3.42
C ILE A 154 9.58 -5.14 -4.07
N THR A 155 10.33 -4.28 -3.39
CA THR A 155 10.70 -2.95 -3.89
C THR A 155 11.57 -3.07 -5.13
N TYR A 156 12.57 -3.93 -5.07
CA TYR A 156 13.48 -4.21 -6.17
C TYR A 156 12.74 -4.74 -7.41
N PHE A 157 11.94 -5.79 -7.23
CA PHE A 157 11.14 -6.39 -8.31
C PHE A 157 10.20 -5.35 -8.95
N SER A 158 9.51 -4.57 -8.12
CA SER A 158 8.57 -3.57 -8.61
C SER A 158 9.25 -2.47 -9.44
N LYS A 159 10.37 -1.95 -8.97
CA LYS A 159 11.04 -0.79 -9.56
C LYS A 159 12.01 -1.18 -10.67
N TYR A 160 12.92 -2.09 -10.38
CA TYR A 160 14.05 -2.36 -11.28
C TYR A 160 13.73 -3.48 -12.29
N VAL A 161 12.92 -4.46 -11.92
CA VAL A 161 12.53 -5.51 -12.86
C VAL A 161 11.34 -5.07 -13.69
N MET A 162 10.22 -4.78 -13.06
CA MET A 162 8.97 -4.54 -13.78
C MET A 162 8.89 -3.16 -14.43
N GLN A 163 9.18 -2.09 -13.70
CA GLN A 163 9.09 -0.74 -14.30
C GLN A 163 10.16 -0.50 -15.36
N ARG A 164 11.36 -1.05 -15.20
CA ARG A 164 12.42 -0.94 -16.19
C ARG A 164 12.09 -1.73 -17.47
N SER A 165 11.54 -2.93 -17.35
CA SER A 165 11.22 -3.80 -18.49
C SER A 165 9.93 -3.40 -19.21
N PHE A 166 8.91 -2.89 -18.49
CA PHE A 166 7.56 -2.64 -19.03
C PHE A 166 7.12 -1.17 -18.91
N GLY A 167 7.98 -0.29 -18.39
CA GLY A 167 7.75 1.14 -18.21
C GLY A 167 7.11 1.48 -16.87
N SER A 168 7.27 2.74 -16.44
CA SER A 168 6.82 3.26 -15.14
C SER A 168 5.33 3.09 -14.86
N ASN A 169 4.52 2.89 -15.91
CA ASN A 169 3.07 2.74 -15.80
C ASN A 169 2.61 1.27 -15.81
N VAL A 170 3.51 0.30 -15.63
CA VAL A 170 3.17 -1.14 -15.69
C VAL A 170 2.06 -1.50 -14.70
N TRP A 171 2.09 -0.98 -13.48
CA TRP A 171 1.09 -1.26 -12.44
C TRP A 171 -0.27 -0.64 -12.78
N ILE A 172 -0.28 0.56 -13.35
CA ILE A 172 -1.51 1.20 -13.85
C ILE A 172 -2.10 0.40 -15.01
N LYS A 173 -1.27 -0.14 -15.91
CA LYS A 173 -1.73 -0.99 -17.01
C LYS A 173 -2.30 -2.31 -16.49
N SER A 174 -1.70 -2.92 -15.47
CA SER A 174 -2.21 -4.15 -14.87
C SER A 174 -3.59 -3.98 -14.23
N LEU A 175 -3.83 -2.86 -13.56
CA LEU A 175 -5.15 -2.51 -13.05
C LEU A 175 -6.21 -2.42 -14.14
N LYS A 176 -5.86 -1.86 -15.31
CA LYS A 176 -6.80 -1.74 -16.44
C LYS A 176 -7.23 -3.10 -16.98
N VAL A 177 -6.37 -4.09 -16.96
CA VAL A 177 -6.69 -5.46 -17.41
C VAL A 177 -7.66 -6.11 -16.42
N ASN A 178 -7.39 -6.02 -15.12
CA ASN A 178 -8.25 -6.56 -14.07
C ASN A 178 -9.60 -5.81 -13.96
N LYS A 179 -9.64 -4.56 -14.42
CA LYS A 179 -10.80 -3.67 -14.37
C LYS A 179 -11.96 -4.14 -15.27
N LEU A 180 -11.67 -4.74 -16.43
CA LEU A 180 -12.68 -5.08 -17.43
C LEU A 180 -13.73 -6.06 -16.88
N ASP A 181 -13.36 -6.97 -15.99
CA ASP A 181 -14.29 -7.96 -15.45
C ASP A 181 -15.09 -7.41 -14.27
N SER A 182 -14.46 -6.67 -13.38
CA SER A 182 -15.16 -6.09 -12.21
C SER A 182 -16.12 -4.96 -12.60
N GLU A 183 -15.75 -4.08 -13.54
CA GLU A 183 -16.63 -2.98 -13.97
C GLU A 183 -17.86 -3.48 -14.74
N ARG A 184 -17.75 -4.55 -15.53
CA ARG A 184 -18.92 -5.16 -16.20
C ARG A 184 -19.92 -5.70 -15.20
N PHE A 185 -19.46 -6.27 -14.10
CA PHE A 185 -20.32 -6.87 -13.08
C PHE A 185 -21.09 -5.82 -12.26
N TYR A 186 -20.45 -4.68 -11.96
CA TYR A 186 -21.02 -3.66 -11.08
C TYR A 186 -21.80 -2.55 -11.80
N THR A 187 -21.63 -2.39 -13.13
CA THR A 187 -22.38 -1.39 -13.91
C THR A 187 -23.83 -1.81 -14.16
N ILE A 188 -24.18 -3.08 -13.93
CA ILE A 188 -25.52 -3.63 -14.20
C ILE A 188 -26.60 -3.02 -13.29
N ASN A 189 -26.26 -2.41 -12.14
CA ASN A 189 -27.21 -1.90 -11.16
C ASN A 189 -27.31 -0.36 -11.07
N GLY A 190 -26.65 0.40 -11.92
CA GLY A 190 -26.76 1.86 -11.98
C GLY A 190 -26.26 2.63 -10.75
N LYS A 191 -25.58 1.97 -9.79
CA LYS A 191 -25.10 2.58 -8.55
C LYS A 191 -23.65 3.05 -8.67
N THR A 192 -23.33 4.16 -8.01
CA THR A 192 -21.94 4.63 -7.87
C THR A 192 -21.23 3.78 -6.85
N MET A 193 -20.08 3.23 -7.25
CA MET A 193 -19.19 2.47 -6.41
C MET A 193 -17.91 3.29 -6.16
N TYR A 194 -17.24 3.07 -5.05
CA TYR A 194 -16.02 3.77 -4.67
C TYR A 194 -14.87 2.79 -4.64
N LYS A 195 -13.75 3.18 -5.26
CA LYS A 195 -12.53 2.40 -5.24
C LYS A 195 -11.46 3.22 -4.52
N ILE A 196 -11.01 2.73 -3.37
CA ILE A 196 -9.98 3.37 -2.55
C ILE A 196 -8.65 2.69 -2.84
N PHE A 197 -7.71 3.45 -3.42
CA PHE A 197 -6.31 3.04 -3.58
C PHE A 197 -5.55 3.40 -2.32
N THR A 198 -5.21 2.39 -1.53
CA THR A 198 -4.68 2.57 -0.16
C THR A 198 -3.25 3.07 -0.09
N ASP A 199 -2.50 3.09 -1.23
CA ASP A 199 -1.08 3.33 -1.24
C ASP A 199 -0.58 3.97 -2.56
N CYS A 200 -0.87 5.26 -2.73
CA CYS A 200 -0.37 6.03 -3.87
C CYS A 200 1.06 6.51 -3.58
N LYS A 201 2.05 5.93 -4.25
CA LYS A 201 3.48 6.18 -4.04
C LYS A 201 4.16 6.97 -5.16
N PHE A 202 3.61 6.94 -6.37
CA PHE A 202 4.26 7.53 -7.54
C PHE A 202 3.41 8.62 -8.18
N PRO A 203 4.05 9.65 -8.77
CA PRO A 203 3.32 10.71 -9.50
C PRO A 203 2.41 10.18 -10.61
N SER A 204 2.77 9.07 -11.24
CA SER A 204 1.94 8.42 -12.27
C SER A 204 0.64 7.83 -11.72
N GLU A 205 0.68 7.28 -10.50
CA GLU A 205 -0.49 6.75 -9.79
C GLU A 205 -1.46 7.88 -9.43
N ILE A 206 -0.93 8.98 -8.90
CA ILE A 206 -1.71 10.20 -8.63
C ILE A 206 -2.34 10.73 -9.92
N SER A 207 -1.56 10.82 -11.01
CA SER A 207 -2.08 11.24 -12.31
C SER A 207 -3.17 10.30 -12.82
N TYR A 208 -3.06 9.00 -12.59
CA TYR A 208 -4.09 8.03 -12.95
C TYR A 208 -5.42 8.31 -12.22
N ILE A 209 -5.37 8.56 -10.92
CA ILE A 209 -6.55 8.89 -10.11
C ILE A 209 -7.19 10.18 -10.62
N ILE A 210 -6.40 11.25 -10.76
CA ILE A 210 -6.88 12.57 -11.22
C ILE A 210 -7.50 12.49 -12.62
N ASN A 211 -6.85 11.80 -13.56
CA ASN A 211 -7.32 11.65 -14.94
C ASN A 211 -8.62 10.82 -15.04
N ASN A 212 -8.97 10.09 -13.99
CA ASN A 212 -10.25 9.40 -13.85
C ASN A 212 -11.24 10.17 -12.94
N PHE A 213 -11.03 11.48 -12.78
CA PHE A 213 -11.88 12.36 -11.96
C PHE A 213 -11.97 11.91 -10.49
N GLY A 214 -10.92 11.30 -10.00
CA GLY A 214 -10.83 10.84 -8.62
C GLY A 214 -10.26 11.90 -7.68
N THR A 215 -10.33 11.61 -6.39
CA THR A 215 -9.90 12.47 -5.28
C THR A 215 -8.64 11.93 -4.66
N ILE A 216 -7.68 12.80 -4.37
CA ILE A 216 -6.45 12.45 -3.64
C ILE A 216 -6.51 12.99 -2.22
N ILE A 217 -6.25 12.12 -1.24
CA ILE A 217 -6.19 12.47 0.18
C ILE A 217 -4.77 12.21 0.69
N LYS A 218 -4.17 13.23 1.27
CA LYS A 218 -2.86 13.13 1.93
C LYS A 218 -3.08 12.88 3.42
N VAL A 219 -2.51 11.77 3.92
CA VAL A 219 -2.52 11.41 5.32
C VAL A 219 -1.16 11.68 5.92
N ASN A 220 -1.12 12.53 6.94
CA ASN A 220 0.07 12.84 7.73
C ASN A 220 -0.05 12.22 9.13
N ARG A 221 1.11 12.01 9.77
CA ARG A 221 1.20 11.61 11.18
C ARG A 221 2.36 12.35 11.82
N ASP A 222 2.07 13.15 12.84
CA ASP A 222 3.01 14.12 13.42
C ASP A 222 4.24 13.50 14.09
N ASN A 223 4.20 12.22 14.49
CA ASN A 223 5.23 11.61 15.33
C ASN A 223 6.10 10.55 14.65
N HIS A 224 6.03 10.37 13.33
CA HIS A 224 6.84 9.39 12.59
C HIS A 224 7.83 10.04 11.60
N MET A 225 8.72 10.88 12.13
CA MET A 225 9.90 11.34 11.40
C MET A 225 11.03 10.30 11.48
N LYS A 226 10.87 9.08 10.94
CA LYS A 226 12.05 8.19 10.78
C LYS A 226 11.90 7.28 9.57
N SER A 227 12.95 7.30 8.76
CA SER A 227 13.20 6.58 7.50
C SER A 227 12.36 7.06 6.31
N GLU A 228 12.75 8.21 5.77
CA GLU A 228 12.41 8.58 4.40
C GLU A 228 13.05 7.56 3.44
N THR A 229 12.26 6.68 2.87
CA THR A 229 12.72 5.87 1.74
C THR A 229 12.67 6.72 0.47
N GLN A 230 13.52 6.45 -0.53
CA GLN A 230 13.54 7.15 -1.83
C GLN A 230 12.16 7.25 -2.51
N ILE A 231 11.24 6.35 -2.19
CA ILE A 231 9.87 6.34 -2.73
C ILE A 231 9.06 7.50 -2.17
N SER A 232 9.27 7.88 -0.90
CA SER A 232 8.62 9.07 -0.33
C SER A 232 9.17 10.36 -0.92
N GLU A 233 10.41 10.37 -1.39
CA GLU A 233 11.00 11.54 -2.05
C GLU A 233 10.34 11.86 -3.40
N ALA A 234 9.92 10.86 -4.17
CA ALA A 234 9.21 11.07 -5.43
C ALA A 234 7.91 11.88 -5.26
N LEU A 235 7.28 11.80 -4.09
CA LEU A 235 6.09 12.55 -3.74
C LEU A 235 6.35 13.77 -2.85
N LYS A 236 7.57 13.98 -2.40
CA LYS A 236 7.92 15.07 -1.47
C LYS A 236 7.57 16.44 -2.07
N ASN A 237 7.81 16.59 -3.36
CA ASN A 237 7.53 17.80 -4.12
C ASN A 237 6.20 17.75 -4.91
N ASP A 238 5.44 16.68 -4.78
CA ASP A 238 4.14 16.54 -5.45
C ASP A 238 3.03 17.07 -4.55
N ASN A 239 2.52 18.25 -4.84
CA ASN A 239 1.49 18.92 -4.07
C ASN A 239 0.06 18.63 -4.59
N ARG A 240 -0.11 17.65 -5.45
CA ARG A 240 -1.41 17.26 -5.99
C ARG A 240 -2.18 16.43 -4.97
N PHE A 241 -3.02 17.07 -4.19
CA PHE A 241 -4.02 16.44 -3.31
C PHE A 241 -5.18 17.41 -3.11
N ASP A 242 -6.37 16.86 -2.92
CA ASP A 242 -7.59 17.64 -2.71
C ASP A 242 -7.83 17.89 -1.23
N TYR A 243 -7.46 16.93 -0.39
CA TYR A 243 -7.61 17.00 1.05
C TYR A 243 -6.34 16.55 1.76
N GLU A 244 -6.06 17.20 2.89
CA GLU A 244 -4.99 16.83 3.80
C GLU A 244 -5.58 16.57 5.18
N ILE A 245 -5.14 15.50 5.83
CA ILE A 245 -5.59 15.09 7.15
C ILE A 245 -4.39 14.77 8.02
N ASN A 246 -4.42 15.27 9.25
CA ASN A 246 -3.49 14.87 10.29
C ASN A 246 -4.09 13.75 11.10
N PHE A 247 -3.57 12.55 10.91
CA PHE A 247 -4.05 11.34 11.53
C PHE A 247 -3.07 10.94 12.63
N ASP A 248 -3.40 11.29 13.88
CA ASP A 248 -2.52 11.08 15.03
C ASP A 248 -2.41 9.61 15.48
N GLY A 249 -3.25 8.75 14.93
CA GLY A 249 -3.33 7.32 15.26
C GLY A 249 -4.21 7.05 16.49
N ASN A 250 -4.78 8.06 17.11
CA ASN A 250 -5.79 7.88 18.15
C ASN A 250 -7.17 7.72 17.48
N LEU A 251 -7.56 6.46 17.27
CA LEU A 251 -8.77 6.10 16.55
C LEU A 251 -10.06 6.43 17.33
N GLU A 252 -9.97 6.56 18.64
CA GLU A 252 -11.09 6.89 19.52
C GLU A 252 -11.29 8.41 19.66
N ASN A 253 -10.39 9.21 19.08
CA ASN A 253 -10.47 10.65 19.13
C ASN A 253 -11.69 11.16 18.33
N LYS A 254 -12.51 12.00 18.99
CA LYS A 254 -13.65 12.67 18.37
C LYS A 254 -13.24 13.49 17.14
N GLU A 255 -12.05 14.08 17.17
CA GLU A 255 -11.53 14.86 16.05
C GLU A 255 -11.33 13.98 14.79
N THR A 256 -10.70 12.81 14.93
CA THR A 256 -10.52 11.83 13.83
C THR A 256 -11.88 11.41 13.26
N PHE A 257 -12.84 11.10 14.11
CA PHE A 257 -14.20 10.75 13.72
C PHE A 257 -14.87 11.87 12.87
N GLU A 258 -14.83 13.11 13.35
CA GLU A 258 -15.45 14.24 12.63
C GLU A 258 -14.71 14.59 11.33
N GLN A 259 -13.38 14.43 11.29
CA GLN A 259 -12.61 14.58 10.06
C GLN A 259 -13.03 13.57 9.00
N ILE A 260 -13.21 12.29 9.35
CA ILE A 260 -13.64 11.24 8.44
C ILE A 260 -15.04 11.54 7.90
N LYS A 261 -15.99 11.96 8.75
CA LYS A 261 -17.34 12.37 8.32
C LYS A 261 -17.28 13.55 7.35
N SER A 262 -16.52 14.58 7.69
CA SER A 262 -16.37 15.79 6.87
C SER A 262 -15.81 15.48 5.49
N ILE A 263 -14.74 14.68 5.42
CA ILE A 263 -14.15 14.26 4.15
C ILE A 263 -15.14 13.41 3.34
N THR A 264 -15.84 12.49 4.00
CA THR A 264 -16.85 11.66 3.36
C THR A 264 -17.93 12.52 2.68
N LEU A 265 -18.46 13.52 3.37
CA LEU A 265 -19.46 14.42 2.78
C LEU A 265 -18.93 15.17 1.56
N LYS A 266 -17.68 15.64 1.62
CA LYS A 266 -17.04 16.34 0.48
C LYS A 266 -16.81 15.43 -0.73
N ILE A 267 -16.52 14.14 -0.51
CA ILE A 267 -16.34 13.16 -1.60
C ILE A 267 -17.70 12.79 -2.24
N LEU A 268 -18.76 12.79 -1.44
CA LEU A 268 -20.10 12.37 -1.87
C LEU A 268 -20.90 13.51 -2.50
N SER A 269 -20.54 14.77 -2.22
CA SER A 269 -21.10 15.95 -2.88
C SER A 269 -20.64 16.04 -4.35
#